data_7f7c3d31c9c570c5b3ced3e13251938d
#
_entry.id   7f7c3d31c9c570c5b3ced3e13251938d
#
_cell.length_a   1.000
_cell.length_b   1.000
_cell.length_c   1.000
_cell.angle_alpha   90.00
_cell.angle_beta   90.00
_cell.angle_gamma   90.00
#
_symmetry.space_group_name_H-M   'P 1'
#
loop_
_entity.id
_entity.type
_entity.pdbx_description
1 polymer ?
#
loop_
_entity_poly.entity_id
_entity_poly.type
_entity_poly.pdbx_seq_one_letter_code
_entity_poly.pdbx_strand_id
1 'polypeptide(L)'
;MLVTSTPSIEGKQIQTYLGIVMGSTVRARHLGTDILASLKNIVGGELKSYSILLSQARKEAMDRMIKSAEDMGADAVVNFRYETSTIAAAASEVIAYGTAIKFDD
;
A
#
# COMPACT_ATOMS: atom_id res chain seq x y z
N MET A 1 -0.16 2.36 -14.89
CA MET A 1 -1.59 2.53 -14.48
C MET A 1 -1.71 3.75 -13.60
N LEU A 2 -2.72 4.56 -13.82
CA LEU A 2 -2.98 5.72 -12.98
C LEU A 2 -3.69 5.30 -11.70
N VAL A 3 -3.16 5.75 -10.57
CA VAL A 3 -3.77 5.52 -9.26
C VAL A 3 -3.97 6.89 -8.62
N THR A 4 -5.19 7.17 -8.18
CA THR A 4 -5.50 8.45 -7.58
C THR A 4 -6.34 8.30 -6.33
N SER A 5 -6.18 9.21 -5.40
CA SER A 5 -7.00 9.25 -4.18
C SER A 5 -8.33 9.96 -4.39
N THR A 6 -8.54 10.55 -5.57
CA THR A 6 -9.79 11.23 -5.88
C THR A 6 -10.86 10.23 -6.33
N PRO A 7 -12.14 10.57 -6.22
CA PRO A 7 -13.22 9.67 -6.64
C PRO A 7 -13.40 9.60 -8.15
N SER A 8 -12.78 10.49 -8.88
CA SER A 8 -12.87 10.53 -10.34
C SER A 8 -11.59 11.12 -10.90
N ILE A 9 -11.42 11.04 -12.21
CA ILE A 9 -10.26 11.57 -12.90
C ILE A 9 -10.76 12.60 -13.90
N GLU A 10 -10.26 13.82 -13.75
CA GLU A 10 -10.70 14.91 -14.61
C GLU A 10 -10.34 14.62 -16.05
N GLY A 11 -11.26 14.91 -16.95
CA GLY A 11 -11.09 14.66 -18.37
C GLY A 11 -11.37 13.22 -18.81
N LYS A 12 -11.72 12.35 -17.88
CA LYS A 12 -12.05 10.95 -18.18
C LYS A 12 -13.41 10.60 -17.59
N GLN A 13 -14.17 9.82 -18.31
CA GLN A 13 -15.44 9.35 -17.83
C GLN A 13 -15.32 7.88 -17.45
N ILE A 14 -15.79 7.55 -16.28
CA ILE A 14 -15.76 6.17 -15.81
C ILE A 14 -16.93 5.43 -16.44
N GLN A 15 -16.60 4.36 -17.15
CA GLN A 15 -17.59 3.51 -17.76
C GLN A 15 -18.09 2.46 -16.77
N THR A 16 -17.17 1.82 -16.07
CA THR A 16 -17.49 0.68 -15.22
C THR A 16 -16.63 0.67 -13.99
N TYR A 17 -17.25 0.40 -12.86
CA TYR A 17 -16.52 0.12 -11.62
C TYR A 17 -16.35 -1.41 -11.56
N LEU A 18 -15.10 -1.86 -11.57
CA LEU A 18 -14.83 -3.29 -11.59
C LEU A 18 -14.82 -3.91 -10.19
N GLY A 19 -14.62 -3.11 -9.19
CA GLY A 19 -14.63 -3.58 -7.81
C GLY A 19 -13.42 -3.12 -7.02
N ILE A 20 -13.38 -3.56 -5.77
CA ILE A 20 -12.30 -3.20 -4.87
C ILE A 20 -11.08 -4.04 -5.19
N VAL A 21 -9.93 -3.39 -5.24
CA VAL A 21 -8.64 -4.06 -5.37
C VAL A 21 -7.78 -3.71 -4.18
N MET A 22 -6.96 -4.64 -3.76
CA MET A 22 -6.04 -4.38 -2.67
C MET A 22 -4.76 -5.19 -2.84
N GLY A 23 -3.71 -4.70 -2.24
CA GLY A 23 -2.46 -5.41 -2.08
C GLY A 23 -1.96 -5.19 -0.67
N SER A 24 -1.37 -6.19 -0.09
CA SER A 24 -0.89 -6.06 1.28
C SER A 24 0.53 -6.59 1.40
N THR A 25 1.22 -6.09 2.41
CA THR A 25 2.55 -6.52 2.76
C THR A 25 2.64 -6.60 4.26
N VAL A 26 3.11 -7.72 4.76
CA VAL A 26 3.41 -7.84 6.18
C VAL A 26 4.91 -7.71 6.35
N ARG A 27 5.34 -6.77 7.18
CA ARG A 27 6.74 -6.63 7.54
C ARG A 27 6.89 -7.00 8.99
N ALA A 28 7.45 -8.16 9.17
CA ALA A 28 7.85 -8.57 10.46
C ALA A 28 9.32 -8.29 10.52
N ARG A 29 9.71 -7.47 11.41
CA ARG A 29 11.07 -7.33 11.57
C ARG A 29 11.49 -8.54 12.25
N HIS A 30 12.67 -8.89 12.03
CA HIS A 30 13.24 -9.98 12.55
C HIS A 30 13.35 -9.81 13.93
N LEU A 31 12.74 -10.50 14.33
CA LEU A 31 12.40 -10.42 15.34
C LEU A 31 13.11 -10.73 16.41
N GLY A 32 13.63 -10.57 16.65
CA GLY A 32 14.24 -10.86 17.72
C GLY A 32 14.37 -9.86 18.70
N THR A 33 15.08 -10.13 19.68
CA THR A 33 15.42 -9.19 20.71
C THR A 33 16.06 -7.97 20.13
N ASP A 34 16.64 -8.09 18.97
CA ASP A 34 17.35 -6.98 18.37
C ASP A 34 16.46 -5.79 18.09
N ILE A 35 15.19 -6.01 17.80
CA ILE A 35 14.35 -4.90 17.48
C ILE A 35 13.88 -4.21 18.71
N LEU A 36 13.56 -4.92 19.74
CA LEU A 36 13.21 -4.30 21.00
C LEU A 36 14.40 -3.53 21.56
N ALA A 37 15.58 -4.08 21.39
CA ALA A 37 16.80 -3.38 21.79
C ALA A 37 17.02 -2.13 20.95
N SER A 38 16.79 -2.21 19.64
CA SER A 38 16.90 -1.07 18.76
C SER A 38 15.88 0.01 19.09
N LEU A 39 14.66 -0.38 19.40
CA LEU A 39 13.64 0.57 19.76
C LEU A 39 13.96 1.29 21.06
N LYS A 40 14.64 0.61 21.97
CA LYS A 40 15.04 1.26 23.23
C LYS A 40 16.17 2.24 23.03
N ASN A 41 16.96 2.03 21.99
CA ASN A 41 18.13 2.85 21.73
C ASN A 41 17.99 3.67 20.44
N ILE A 42 16.77 3.97 20.03
CA ILE A 42 16.56 4.69 18.81
C ILE A 42 17.14 6.06 18.88
N VAL A 43 18.11 6.29 18.07
CA VAL A 43 18.65 7.60 17.83
C VAL A 43 18.57 7.74 16.33
N GLY A 44 18.27 8.86 15.84
CA GLY A 44 17.99 9.22 14.46
C GLY A 44 18.24 8.21 13.34
N GLY A 45 19.38 7.55 13.28
CA GLY A 45 19.72 6.63 12.21
C GLY A 45 18.86 5.39 12.19
N GLU A 46 18.49 4.84 13.33
CA GLU A 46 17.65 3.66 13.39
C GLU A 46 16.23 3.96 13.02
N LEU A 47 15.72 5.12 13.40
CA LEU A 47 14.41 5.56 13.02
C LEU A 47 14.33 5.76 11.52
N LYS A 48 15.42 6.24 10.91
CA LYS A 48 15.50 6.40 9.47
C LYS A 48 15.43 5.06 8.76
N SER A 49 16.12 4.05 9.27
CA SER A 49 16.08 2.69 8.68
C SER A 49 14.67 2.11 8.74
N TYR A 50 13.97 2.32 9.84
CA TYR A 50 12.60 1.88 9.99
C TYR A 50 11.68 2.59 8.98
N SER A 51 11.89 3.87 8.77
CA SER A 51 11.13 4.66 7.81
C SER A 51 11.34 4.14 6.39
N ILE A 52 12.57 3.78 6.04
CA ILE A 52 12.88 3.20 4.73
C ILE A 52 12.16 1.87 4.56
N LEU A 53 12.14 1.04 5.59
CA LEU A 53 11.48 -0.25 5.55
C LEU A 53 9.97 -0.08 5.31
N LEU A 54 9.35 0.88 5.98
CA LEU A 54 7.92 1.16 5.80
C LEU A 54 7.62 1.71 4.41
N SER A 55 8.52 2.52 3.86
CA SER A 55 8.37 3.04 2.49
C SER A 55 8.41 1.91 1.47
N GLN A 56 9.30 0.95 1.67
CA GLN A 56 9.38 -0.23 0.81
C GLN A 56 8.12 -1.08 0.93
N ALA A 57 7.59 -1.23 2.13
CA ALA A 57 6.36 -1.98 2.36
C ALA A 57 5.17 -1.34 1.64
N ARG A 58 5.07 -0.02 1.68
CA ARG A 58 4.00 0.71 0.98
C ARG A 58 4.11 0.53 -0.53
N LYS A 59 5.32 0.62 -1.07
CA LYS A 59 5.53 0.43 -2.50
C LYS A 59 5.14 -0.98 -2.94
N GLU A 60 5.52 -1.97 -2.17
CA GLU A 60 5.20 -3.35 -2.48
C GLU A 60 3.69 -3.61 -2.41
N ALA A 61 3.02 -3.06 -1.40
CA ALA A 61 1.56 -3.16 -1.29
C ALA A 61 0.87 -2.50 -2.50
N MET A 62 1.36 -1.33 -2.92
CA MET A 62 0.86 -0.63 -4.10
C MET A 62 1.05 -1.49 -5.36
N ASP A 63 2.23 -2.06 -5.55
CA ASP A 63 2.53 -2.86 -6.74
C ASP A 63 1.62 -4.10 -6.80
N ARG A 64 1.33 -4.71 -5.67
CA ARG A 64 0.42 -5.86 -5.59
C ARG A 64 -1.02 -5.46 -5.91
N MET A 65 -1.46 -4.30 -5.42
CA MET A 65 -2.78 -3.77 -5.75
C MET A 65 -2.91 -3.49 -7.24
N ILE A 66 -1.89 -2.85 -7.82
CA ILE A 66 -1.88 -2.52 -9.25
C ILE A 66 -1.94 -3.81 -10.08
N LYS A 67 -1.21 -4.83 -9.69
CA LYS A 67 -1.25 -6.09 -10.40
C LYS A 67 -2.65 -6.71 -10.36
N SER A 68 -3.31 -6.66 -9.22
CA SER A 68 -4.69 -7.14 -9.12
C SER A 68 -5.62 -6.36 -10.05
N ALA A 69 -5.45 -5.04 -10.12
CA ALA A 69 -6.24 -4.20 -11.01
C ALA A 69 -5.98 -4.53 -12.48
N GLU A 70 -4.71 -4.74 -12.82
CA GLU A 70 -4.34 -5.13 -14.20
C GLU A 70 -4.95 -6.47 -14.56
N ASP A 71 -4.95 -7.41 -13.65
CA ASP A 71 -5.54 -8.74 -13.89
C ASP A 71 -7.05 -8.66 -14.11
N MET A 72 -7.71 -7.64 -13.59
CA MET A 72 -9.12 -7.40 -13.82
C MET A 72 -9.39 -6.63 -15.11
N GLY A 73 -8.37 -6.20 -15.81
CA GLY A 73 -8.51 -5.38 -17.01
C GLY A 73 -8.81 -3.92 -16.74
N ALA A 74 -8.44 -3.42 -15.57
CA ALA A 74 -8.72 -2.05 -15.20
C ALA A 74 -7.84 -1.05 -15.95
N ASP A 75 -8.38 0.14 -16.15
CA ASP A 75 -7.62 1.25 -16.74
C ASP A 75 -6.98 2.11 -15.65
N ALA A 76 -7.58 2.16 -14.48
CA ALA A 76 -7.09 2.98 -13.38
C ALA A 76 -7.67 2.50 -12.04
N VAL A 77 -7.12 3.05 -10.96
CA VAL A 77 -7.65 2.85 -9.61
C VAL A 77 -7.98 4.22 -9.02
N VAL A 78 -9.19 4.39 -8.55
CA VAL A 78 -9.64 5.62 -7.89
C VAL A 78 -9.89 5.36 -6.39
N ASN A 79 -10.06 6.42 -5.64
CA ASN A 79 -10.30 6.35 -4.18
C ASN A 79 -9.21 5.55 -3.45
N PHE A 80 -7.99 5.73 -3.89
CA PHE A 80 -6.88 4.98 -3.30
C PHE A 80 -6.60 5.42 -1.88
N ARG A 81 -6.34 4.46 -1.00
CA ARG A 81 -5.94 4.68 0.38
C ARG A 81 -4.91 3.65 0.81
N TYR A 82 -4.10 4.02 1.79
CA TYR A 82 -3.29 3.07 2.53
C TYR A 82 -3.90 2.89 3.91
N GLU A 83 -3.77 1.69 4.42
CA GLU A 83 -4.05 1.38 5.82
C GLU A 83 -2.84 0.66 6.38
N THR A 84 -2.50 0.97 7.62
CA THR A 84 -1.39 0.30 8.30
C THR A 84 -1.87 -0.12 9.67
N SER A 85 -1.58 -1.35 10.04
CA SER A 85 -1.92 -1.84 11.36
C SER A 85 -0.75 -2.62 11.96
N THR A 86 -0.65 -2.56 13.27
CA THR A 86 0.33 -3.34 13.99
C THR A 86 -0.35 -4.65 14.38
N ILE A 87 0.13 -5.75 13.82
CA ILE A 87 -0.50 -7.04 14.04
C ILE A 87 0.22 -7.86 15.12
N ALA A 88 1.42 -7.45 15.47
CA ALA A 88 2.18 -8.07 16.55
C ALA A 88 3.25 -7.08 16.98
N ALA A 89 3.94 -7.37 18.06
CA ALA A 89 4.90 -6.45 18.67
C ALA A 89 5.97 -5.95 17.70
N ALA A 90 6.32 -6.72 16.71
CA ALA A 90 7.36 -6.35 15.75
C ALA A 90 6.90 -6.56 14.31
N ALA A 91 5.61 -6.55 14.08
CA ALA A 91 5.07 -6.79 12.75
C ALA A 91 3.96 -5.79 12.43
N SER A 92 4.01 -5.25 11.25
CA SER A 92 3.00 -4.33 10.75
C SER A 92 2.50 -4.81 9.39
N GLU A 93 1.23 -4.56 9.15
CA GLU A 93 0.65 -4.83 7.85
C GLU A 93 0.36 -3.49 7.16
N VAL A 94 0.76 -3.38 5.92
CA VAL A 94 0.42 -2.24 5.09
C VAL A 94 -0.50 -2.73 4.00
N ILE A 95 -1.65 -2.10 3.86
CA ILE A 95 -2.62 -2.43 2.82
C ILE A 95 -2.79 -1.22 1.91
N ALA A 96 -2.68 -1.44 0.61
CA ALA A 96 -3.04 -0.46 -0.41
C ALA A 96 -4.35 -0.92 -1.02
N TYR A 97 -5.36 -0.07 -1.11
CA TYR A 97 -6.64 -0.45 -1.68
C TYR A 97 -7.31 0.71 -2.40
N GLY A 98 -8.23 0.36 -3.25
CA GLY A 98 -8.99 1.35 -4.01
C GLY A 98 -10.03 0.66 -4.88
N THR A 99 -10.61 1.39 -5.80
CA THR A 99 -11.62 0.87 -6.72
C THR A 99 -11.03 0.82 -8.13
N ALA A 100 -11.01 -0.35 -8.71
CA ALA A 100 -10.57 -0.52 -10.09
C ALA A 100 -11.69 -0.10 -11.04
N ILE A 101 -11.34 0.64 -12.08
CA ILE A 101 -12.31 1.20 -13.02
C ILE A 101 -11.86 1.02 -14.46
N LYS A 102 -12.82 1.09 -15.37
CA LYS A 102 -12.56 1.23 -16.80
C LYS A 102 -13.11 2.57 -17.26
N PHE A 103 -12.38 3.19 -18.16
CA PHE A 103 -12.83 4.44 -18.76
C PHE A 103 -13.75 4.17 -19.94
N ASP A 104 -14.58 5.14 -20.22
CA ASP A 104 -15.35 5.17 -21.45
C ASP A 104 -14.38 5.49 -22.59
N ASP A 105 -14.58 4.87 -23.73
CA ASP A 105 -13.71 5.10 -24.89
C ASP A 105 -13.95 6.43 -25.58
#